data_51f3d2d1674d3e367571ba4d87a66168
#
_entry.id   51f3d2d1674d3e367571ba4d87a66168
#
_cell.length_a   1.000
_cell.length_b   1.000
_cell.length_c   1.000
_cell.angle_alpha   90.00
_cell.angle_beta   90.00
_cell.angle_gamma   90.00
#
_symmetry.space_group_name_H-M   'P 1'
#
loop_
_entity.id
_entity.type
_entity.pdbx_description
1 polymer ?
#
loop_
_entity_poly.entity_id
_entity_poly.type
_entity_poly.pdbx_seq_one_letter_code
_entity_poly.pdbx_strand_id
1 'polypeptide(L)'
;MKSKNLSENILRSVKSNGFKYIDLPSVIEADHIVQRSGENFRKFIFSFTDQEGKEICLRPDLTIVSCLRYLENNLKGKEKIFYSGQAYRKSQNKKDSIIRNQIGFEILGSKDEKNDDKEIINTSLKSLQNLKYSSGTLTIGNVEIFKLLISKLEIPTRWKLRLLRHFWRDEYFNDLLKRLETNADIDPTVVEVDKKKYLDLLKQDSKTMIAGRTIGEILKRFDTKMKDPRTASKGKKVSKIIRSFLKIKCPINNAAKELNKFFKKNKINLVVDQKYFPISNNKVSKLNVMFSTSFGRQLEYYTGMVFKIDIKSNSKIINCCSGGRYDGLISDLGSQKKVSAVGAAFNL
;
A
#
# COMPACT_ATOMS: atom_id res chain seq x y z
N MET A 1 14.71 -20.81 -14.24
CA MET A 1 15.81 -19.96 -13.72
C MET A 1 16.35 -20.65 -12.48
N LYS A 2 17.66 -20.88 -12.38
CA LYS A 2 18.22 -21.49 -11.15
C LYS A 2 18.18 -20.40 -10.05
N SER A 3 17.48 -20.64 -8.95
CA SER A 3 17.32 -19.73 -7.82
C SER A 3 18.66 -19.22 -7.27
N LYS A 4 19.69 -20.08 -7.27
CA LYS A 4 21.04 -19.74 -6.81
C LYS A 4 21.66 -18.55 -7.58
N ASN A 5 21.55 -18.50 -8.90
CA ASN A 5 22.11 -17.40 -9.71
C ASN A 5 21.37 -16.06 -9.46
N LEU A 6 20.06 -16.12 -9.18
CA LEU A 6 19.29 -14.93 -8.85
C LEU A 6 19.71 -14.39 -7.48
N SER A 7 19.81 -15.23 -6.47
CA SER A 7 20.26 -14.83 -5.12
C SER A 7 21.64 -14.18 -5.14
N GLU A 8 22.60 -14.79 -5.84
CA GLU A 8 23.96 -14.25 -5.96
C GLU A 8 23.99 -12.86 -6.62
N ASN A 9 23.20 -12.67 -7.69
CA ASN A 9 23.10 -11.38 -8.38
C ASN A 9 22.45 -10.31 -7.49
N ILE A 10 21.39 -10.66 -6.75
CA ILE A 10 20.75 -9.74 -5.80
C ILE A 10 21.75 -9.32 -4.74
N LEU A 11 22.42 -10.28 -4.08
CA LEU A 11 23.42 -10.00 -3.04
C LEU A 11 24.54 -9.12 -3.55
N ARG A 12 25.05 -9.37 -4.75
CA ARG A 12 26.06 -8.52 -5.39
C ARG A 12 25.54 -7.11 -5.64
N SER A 13 24.33 -6.98 -6.17
CA SER A 13 23.70 -5.69 -6.48
C SER A 13 23.46 -4.85 -5.23
N VAL A 14 22.89 -5.43 -4.17
CA VAL A 14 22.62 -4.69 -2.92
C VAL A 14 23.92 -4.27 -2.22
N LYS A 15 24.91 -5.15 -2.15
CA LYS A 15 26.22 -4.82 -1.55
C LYS A 15 26.94 -3.72 -2.32
N SER A 16 26.96 -3.78 -3.67
CA SER A 16 27.61 -2.76 -4.51
C SER A 16 26.92 -1.39 -4.45
N ASN A 17 25.65 -1.34 -4.08
CA ASN A 17 24.93 -0.10 -3.82
C ASN A 17 24.96 0.36 -2.35
N GLY A 18 25.82 -0.23 -1.51
CA GLY A 18 26.07 0.20 -0.14
C GLY A 18 24.99 -0.19 0.87
N PHE A 19 24.17 -1.20 0.58
CA PHE A 19 23.24 -1.77 1.56
C PHE A 19 24.01 -2.67 2.53
N LYS A 20 23.72 -2.55 3.83
CA LYS A 20 24.30 -3.36 4.91
C LYS A 20 23.40 -4.52 5.26
N TYR A 21 23.97 -5.69 5.46
CA TYR A 21 23.22 -6.87 5.91
C TYR A 21 22.72 -6.69 7.34
N ILE A 22 21.50 -7.09 7.57
CA ILE A 22 20.93 -7.23 8.91
C ILE A 22 20.27 -8.60 9.05
N ASP A 23 20.37 -9.17 10.24
CA ASP A 23 19.57 -10.32 10.61
C ASP A 23 18.25 -9.85 11.24
N LEU A 24 17.17 -10.56 10.94
CA LEU A 24 15.82 -10.22 11.41
C LEU A 24 15.24 -11.40 12.19
N PRO A 25 14.61 -11.17 13.36
CA PRO A 25 14.01 -12.23 14.16
C PRO A 25 12.90 -12.94 13.38
N SER A 26 12.81 -14.26 13.52
CA SER A 26 11.77 -15.07 12.87
C SER A 26 10.45 -15.06 13.64
N VAL A 27 10.51 -14.78 14.95
CA VAL A 27 9.37 -14.69 15.86
C VAL A 27 9.27 -13.24 16.34
N ILE A 28 8.07 -12.70 16.32
CA ILE A 28 7.75 -11.32 16.72
C ILE A 28 6.41 -11.29 17.46
N GLU A 29 6.11 -10.19 18.15
CA GLU A 29 4.81 -9.98 18.76
C GLU A 29 3.71 -9.90 17.69
N ALA A 30 2.63 -10.66 17.87
CA ALA A 30 1.53 -10.70 16.92
C ALA A 30 0.83 -9.34 16.78
N ASP A 31 0.78 -8.57 17.85
CA ASP A 31 0.12 -7.27 17.91
C ASP A 31 0.70 -6.27 16.91
N HIS A 32 2.01 -6.26 16.67
CA HIS A 32 2.63 -5.39 15.66
C HIS A 32 2.06 -5.64 14.24
N ILE A 33 1.71 -6.89 13.94
CA ILE A 33 1.12 -7.26 12.65
C ILE A 33 -0.36 -6.95 12.62
N VAL A 34 -1.10 -7.30 13.69
CA VAL A 34 -2.55 -7.18 13.77
C VAL A 34 -3.00 -5.72 13.83
N GLN A 35 -2.34 -4.90 14.65
CA GLN A 35 -2.62 -3.46 14.72
C GLN A 35 -2.47 -2.77 13.37
N ARG A 36 -1.48 -3.19 12.58
CA ARG A 36 -1.20 -2.60 11.26
C ARG A 36 -2.09 -3.16 10.15
N SER A 37 -2.28 -4.47 10.12
CA SER A 37 -2.99 -5.16 9.03
C SER A 37 -4.45 -5.46 9.34
N GLY A 38 -4.90 -5.12 10.56
CA GLY A 38 -6.25 -5.36 11.08
C GLY A 38 -6.49 -6.82 11.50
N GLU A 39 -7.49 -7.04 12.35
CA GLU A 39 -7.85 -8.36 12.89
C GLU A 39 -8.07 -9.42 11.81
N ASN A 40 -8.58 -9.05 10.63
CA ASN A 40 -8.75 -9.98 9.53
C ASN A 40 -7.44 -10.60 9.03
N PHE A 41 -6.29 -10.00 9.34
CA PHE A 41 -4.99 -10.54 8.95
C PHE A 41 -4.54 -11.68 9.87
N ARG A 42 -5.08 -11.78 11.09
CA ARG A 42 -4.80 -12.83 12.08
C ARG A 42 -4.99 -14.24 11.49
N LYS A 43 -5.95 -14.43 10.59
CA LYS A 43 -6.18 -15.70 9.90
C LYS A 43 -5.04 -16.16 8.97
N PHE A 44 -4.13 -15.23 8.61
CA PHE A 44 -3.00 -15.52 7.72
C PHE A 44 -1.67 -15.70 8.45
N ILE A 45 -1.60 -15.42 9.75
CA ILE A 45 -0.39 -15.57 10.56
C ILE A 45 -0.39 -16.89 11.33
N PHE A 46 0.81 -17.42 11.60
CA PHE A 46 1.03 -18.52 12.51
C PHE A 46 1.35 -17.94 13.88
N SER A 47 0.34 -17.82 14.75
CA SER A 47 0.50 -17.31 16.11
C SER A 47 0.43 -18.41 17.14
N PHE A 48 1.09 -18.21 18.26
CA PHE A 48 1.15 -19.07 19.45
C PHE A 48 1.44 -18.22 20.68
N THR A 49 1.30 -18.78 21.85
CA THR A 49 1.52 -18.09 23.13
C THR A 49 2.90 -18.46 23.67
N ASP A 50 3.67 -17.47 24.12
CA ASP A 50 4.95 -17.69 24.78
C ASP A 50 4.77 -18.11 26.26
N GLN A 51 5.88 -18.28 26.99
CA GLN A 51 5.87 -18.70 28.39
C GLN A 51 5.26 -17.65 29.33
N GLU A 52 5.23 -16.40 28.92
CA GLU A 52 4.66 -15.28 29.67
C GLU A 52 3.18 -15.01 29.37
N GLY A 53 2.57 -15.82 28.47
CA GLY A 53 1.18 -15.67 28.03
C GLY A 53 1.00 -14.65 26.92
N LYS A 54 2.08 -14.14 26.30
CA LYS A 54 2.02 -13.16 25.24
C LYS A 54 1.81 -13.80 23.88
N GLU A 55 0.95 -13.25 23.03
CA GLU A 55 0.78 -13.76 21.68
C GLU A 55 1.93 -13.34 20.78
N ILE A 56 2.65 -14.32 20.29
CA ILE A 56 3.75 -14.16 19.33
C ILE A 56 3.43 -14.87 18.02
N CYS A 57 4.11 -14.53 16.94
CA CYS A 57 3.86 -15.17 15.65
C CYS A 57 5.16 -15.34 14.83
N LEU A 58 5.12 -16.30 13.91
CA LEU A 58 6.13 -16.35 12.86
C LEU A 58 5.93 -15.12 11.93
N ARG A 59 7.02 -14.41 11.65
CA ARG A 59 6.99 -13.20 10.81
C ARG A 59 6.32 -13.45 9.46
N PRO A 60 5.21 -12.78 9.14
CA PRO A 60 4.53 -12.93 7.86
C PRO A 60 5.12 -12.02 6.78
N ASP A 61 5.97 -11.07 7.17
CA ASP A 61 6.55 -10.03 6.32
C ASP A 61 7.87 -9.56 6.91
N LEU A 62 8.90 -9.39 6.07
CA LEU A 62 10.22 -8.96 6.53
C LEU A 62 10.38 -7.43 6.55
N THR A 63 9.61 -6.71 5.72
CA THR A 63 9.63 -5.24 5.71
C THR A 63 9.13 -4.67 7.03
N ILE A 64 8.03 -5.22 7.60
CA ILE A 64 7.53 -4.80 8.91
C ILE A 64 8.57 -5.05 10.00
N VAL A 65 9.21 -6.22 9.98
CA VAL A 65 10.26 -6.56 10.97
C VAL A 65 11.47 -5.64 10.85
N SER A 66 11.86 -5.24 9.64
CA SER A 66 12.95 -4.28 9.43
C SER A 66 12.62 -2.89 9.97
N CYS A 67 11.34 -2.48 9.86
CA CYS A 67 10.86 -1.22 10.44
C CYS A 67 10.83 -1.25 11.97
N LEU A 68 10.42 -2.37 12.58
CA LEU A 68 10.46 -2.56 14.04
C LEU A 68 11.89 -2.44 14.56
N ARG A 69 12.85 -3.12 13.91
CA ARG A 69 14.26 -3.01 14.24
C ARG A 69 14.77 -1.56 14.15
N TYR A 70 14.35 -0.80 13.12
CA TYR A 70 14.72 0.61 12.98
C TYR A 70 14.22 1.44 14.17
N LEU A 71 13.01 1.16 14.66
CA LEU A 71 12.42 1.81 15.83
C LEU A 71 13.15 1.43 17.14
N GLU A 72 13.35 0.13 17.38
CA GLU A 72 13.96 -0.40 18.59
C GLU A 72 15.40 0.13 18.79
N ASN A 73 16.15 0.27 17.72
CA ASN A 73 17.51 0.81 17.77
C ASN A 73 17.54 2.35 17.83
N ASN A 74 16.39 3.03 17.96
CA ASN A 74 16.29 4.50 17.96
C ASN A 74 17.08 5.14 16.80
N LEU A 75 17.10 4.49 15.64
CA LEU A 75 17.92 4.89 14.51
C LEU A 75 17.44 6.25 13.97
N LYS A 76 18.39 7.16 13.81
CA LYS A 76 18.18 8.49 13.28
C LYS A 76 18.97 8.65 11.99
N GLY A 77 18.29 9.16 10.94
CA GLY A 77 18.93 9.39 9.66
C GLY A 77 18.78 8.23 8.67
N LYS A 78 19.46 8.33 7.54
CA LYS A 78 19.35 7.39 6.42
C LYS A 78 20.05 6.07 6.74
N GLU A 79 19.30 4.97 6.66
CA GLU A 79 19.83 3.61 6.64
C GLU A 79 19.52 2.93 5.30
N LYS A 80 20.49 2.18 4.79
CA LYS A 80 20.37 1.29 3.64
C LYS A 80 20.67 -0.12 4.12
N ILE A 81 19.64 -0.94 4.22
CA ILE A 81 19.72 -2.29 4.79
C ILE A 81 19.22 -3.34 3.79
N PHE A 82 19.77 -4.55 3.88
CA PHE A 82 19.20 -5.71 3.21
C PHE A 82 19.18 -6.91 4.14
N TYR A 83 18.27 -7.83 3.85
CA TYR A 83 18.07 -9.05 4.61
C TYR A 83 17.76 -10.22 3.66
N SER A 84 18.03 -11.43 4.15
CA SER A 84 17.63 -12.67 3.48
C SER A 84 16.94 -13.57 4.51
N GLY A 85 15.76 -14.06 4.17
CA GLY A 85 15.03 -14.86 5.15
C GLY A 85 13.71 -15.42 4.61
N GLN A 86 12.99 -16.10 5.49
CA GLN A 86 11.70 -16.70 5.22
C GLN A 86 10.58 -15.84 5.83
N ALA A 87 9.51 -15.63 5.07
CA ALA A 87 8.25 -15.13 5.55
C ALA A 87 7.24 -16.29 5.59
N TYR A 88 6.37 -16.31 6.60
CA TYR A 88 5.46 -17.41 6.89
C TYR A 88 4.02 -16.92 6.82
N ARG A 89 3.23 -17.41 5.85
CA ARG A 89 1.82 -17.04 5.71
C ARG A 89 0.95 -18.25 5.49
N LYS A 90 -0.14 -18.35 6.24
CA LYS A 90 -1.21 -19.31 5.92
C LYS A 90 -1.82 -18.90 4.58
N SER A 91 -2.00 -19.83 3.66
CA SER A 91 -2.69 -19.62 2.40
C SER A 91 -4.09 -20.24 2.44
N GLN A 92 -5.06 -19.56 1.81
CA GLN A 92 -6.38 -20.14 1.58
C GLN A 92 -6.35 -21.19 0.46
N ASN A 93 -5.36 -21.09 -0.44
CA ASN A 93 -5.16 -22.05 -1.50
C ASN A 93 -4.11 -23.09 -1.06
N LYS A 94 -4.52 -24.35 -0.97
CA LYS A 94 -3.64 -25.47 -0.57
C LYS A 94 -2.41 -25.68 -1.47
N LYS A 95 -2.42 -25.11 -2.68
CA LYS A 95 -1.29 -25.18 -3.62
C LYS A 95 -0.21 -24.14 -3.37
N ASP A 96 -0.48 -23.10 -2.60
CA ASP A 96 0.49 -22.06 -2.32
C ASP A 96 1.43 -22.48 -1.18
N SER A 97 2.71 -22.19 -1.34
CA SER A 97 3.68 -22.39 -0.25
C SER A 97 3.37 -21.47 0.93
N ILE A 98 3.38 -22.03 2.11
CA ILE A 98 3.30 -21.28 3.39
C ILE A 98 4.62 -20.58 3.73
N ILE A 99 5.72 -21.02 3.14
CA ILE A 99 7.06 -20.46 3.31
C ILE A 99 7.44 -19.73 2.04
N ARG A 100 7.85 -18.48 2.18
CA ARG A 100 8.33 -17.62 1.08
C ARG A 100 9.75 -17.21 1.36
N ASN A 101 10.71 -17.72 0.58
CA ASN A 101 12.10 -17.27 0.67
C ASN A 101 12.22 -15.91 -0.01
N GLN A 102 12.78 -14.93 0.69
CA GLN A 102 12.89 -13.55 0.20
C GLN A 102 14.28 -12.97 0.47
N ILE A 103 14.75 -12.15 -0.46
CA ILE A 103 15.81 -11.19 -0.22
C ILE A 103 15.19 -9.81 -0.43
N GLY A 104 15.16 -9.01 0.64
CA GLY A 104 14.63 -7.65 0.61
C GLY A 104 15.71 -6.63 0.94
N PHE A 105 15.47 -5.38 0.54
CA PHE A 105 16.35 -4.26 0.84
C PHE A 105 15.53 -2.97 0.93
N GLU A 106 15.90 -2.14 1.91
CA GLU A 106 15.14 -0.97 2.33
C GLU A 106 16.04 0.25 2.46
N ILE A 107 15.52 1.43 2.17
CA ILE A 107 16.08 2.73 2.51
C ILE A 107 15.13 3.39 3.49
N LEU A 108 15.59 3.61 4.72
CA LEU A 108 14.81 4.15 5.83
C LEU A 108 15.38 5.49 6.27
N GLY A 109 14.56 6.43 6.70
CA GLY A 109 14.96 7.69 7.33
C GLY A 109 15.64 8.71 6.40
N SER A 110 15.54 8.54 5.10
CA SER A 110 16.11 9.46 4.11
C SER A 110 15.28 10.73 3.95
N LYS A 111 15.93 11.80 3.49
CA LYS A 111 15.27 13.07 3.10
C LYS A 111 15.14 13.24 1.59
N ASP A 112 15.70 12.33 0.80
CA ASP A 112 15.74 12.41 -0.67
C ASP A 112 14.87 11.33 -1.31
N GLU A 113 13.57 11.43 -1.09
CA GLU A 113 12.57 10.44 -1.52
C GLU A 113 12.66 10.08 -3.00
N LYS A 114 12.92 11.06 -3.87
CA LYS A 114 12.96 10.83 -5.33
C LYS A 114 14.16 10.02 -5.78
N ASN A 115 15.32 10.27 -5.21
CA ASN A 115 16.52 9.51 -5.53
C ASN A 115 16.47 8.12 -4.90
N ASP A 116 15.89 7.99 -3.71
CA ASP A 116 15.71 6.69 -3.07
C ASP A 116 14.76 5.79 -3.87
N ASP A 117 13.65 6.31 -4.39
CA ASP A 117 12.74 5.57 -5.27
C ASP A 117 13.46 5.04 -6.52
N LYS A 118 14.27 5.90 -7.16
CA LYS A 118 15.10 5.52 -8.30
C LYS A 118 16.15 4.48 -7.92
N GLU A 119 16.78 4.64 -6.76
CA GLU A 119 17.82 3.74 -6.29
C GLU A 119 17.28 2.33 -6.05
N ILE A 120 16.12 2.21 -5.41
CA ILE A 120 15.45 0.92 -5.17
C ILE A 120 15.12 0.23 -6.50
N ILE A 121 14.51 0.93 -7.45
CA ILE A 121 14.18 0.35 -8.76
C ILE A 121 15.46 -0.04 -9.51
N ASN A 122 16.48 0.83 -9.55
CA ASN A 122 17.73 0.55 -10.25
C ASN A 122 18.47 -0.64 -9.63
N THR A 123 18.49 -0.76 -8.31
CA THR A 123 19.09 -1.92 -7.61
C THR A 123 18.34 -3.20 -7.97
N SER A 124 16.99 -3.15 -8.02
CA SER A 124 16.18 -4.28 -8.47
C SER A 124 16.50 -4.69 -9.92
N LEU A 125 16.63 -3.71 -10.81
CA LEU A 125 16.94 -3.97 -12.23
C LEU A 125 18.37 -4.51 -12.43
N LYS A 126 19.36 -3.98 -11.72
CA LYS A 126 20.73 -4.50 -11.74
C LYS A 126 20.80 -5.96 -11.29
N SER A 127 19.97 -6.34 -10.31
CA SER A 127 19.89 -7.72 -9.82
C SER A 127 19.40 -8.71 -10.87
N LEU A 128 18.71 -8.24 -11.91
CA LEU A 128 18.25 -9.05 -13.04
C LEU A 128 19.23 -9.10 -14.21
N GLN A 129 20.33 -8.33 -14.17
CA GLN A 129 21.35 -8.37 -15.21
C GLN A 129 21.96 -9.76 -15.30
N ASN A 130 22.26 -10.18 -16.53
CA ASN A 130 22.86 -11.50 -16.85
C ASN A 130 21.95 -12.72 -16.55
N LEU A 131 20.71 -12.51 -16.14
CA LEU A 131 19.75 -13.60 -16.02
C LEU A 131 19.17 -13.97 -17.40
N LYS A 132 18.94 -15.27 -17.59
CA LYS A 132 18.30 -15.80 -18.80
C LYS A 132 16.79 -15.73 -18.64
N TYR A 133 16.15 -14.72 -19.24
CA TYR A 133 14.69 -14.62 -19.42
C TYR A 133 14.38 -14.05 -20.80
N SER A 134 13.24 -14.40 -21.38
CA SER A 134 12.89 -14.02 -22.75
C SER A 134 12.37 -12.58 -22.83
N SER A 135 11.52 -12.19 -21.89
CA SER A 135 10.91 -10.86 -21.81
C SER A 135 10.39 -10.62 -20.40
N GLY A 136 9.99 -9.39 -20.11
CA GLY A 136 9.37 -9.06 -18.83
C GLY A 136 8.64 -7.73 -18.88
N THR A 137 8.01 -7.39 -17.75
CA THR A 137 7.31 -6.13 -17.56
C THR A 137 7.66 -5.56 -16.19
N LEU A 138 8.12 -4.32 -16.20
CA LEU A 138 8.17 -3.49 -15.01
C LEU A 138 6.87 -2.68 -14.96
N THR A 139 5.98 -3.01 -14.03
CA THR A 139 4.75 -2.24 -13.81
C THR A 139 4.98 -1.26 -12.68
N ILE A 140 4.68 0.00 -12.92
CA ILE A 140 4.77 1.09 -11.94
C ILE A 140 3.38 1.63 -11.66
N GLY A 141 3.07 1.87 -10.40
CA GLY A 141 1.90 2.60 -9.92
C GLY A 141 2.32 3.73 -8.99
N ASN A 142 1.37 4.57 -8.63
CA ASN A 142 1.59 5.59 -7.61
C ASN A 142 0.29 5.87 -6.85
N VAL A 143 0.26 5.47 -5.58
CA VAL A 143 -0.91 5.62 -4.70
C VAL A 143 -1.21 7.09 -4.40
N GLU A 144 -0.18 7.96 -4.41
CA GLU A 144 -0.36 9.39 -4.18
C GLU A 144 -1.24 10.04 -5.25
N ILE A 145 -1.11 9.63 -6.52
CA ILE A 145 -1.95 10.16 -7.62
C ILE A 145 -3.43 9.87 -7.35
N PHE A 146 -3.75 8.69 -6.81
CA PHE A 146 -5.12 8.38 -6.39
C PHE A 146 -5.59 9.27 -5.23
N LYS A 147 -4.74 9.51 -4.22
CA LYS A 147 -5.04 10.42 -3.11
C LYS A 147 -5.31 11.84 -3.62
N LEU A 148 -4.50 12.32 -4.55
CA LEU A 148 -4.69 13.63 -5.20
C LEU A 148 -6.00 13.68 -5.98
N LEU A 149 -6.34 12.66 -6.78
CA LEU A 149 -7.62 12.57 -7.45
C LEU A 149 -8.79 12.67 -6.45
N ILE A 150 -8.82 11.84 -5.42
CA ILE A 150 -9.88 11.84 -4.41
C ILE A 150 -10.00 13.19 -3.70
N SER A 151 -8.90 13.90 -3.43
CA SER A 151 -8.93 15.22 -2.80
C SER A 151 -9.68 16.25 -3.64
N LYS A 152 -9.61 16.14 -4.97
CA LYS A 152 -10.23 17.07 -5.94
C LYS A 152 -11.69 16.74 -6.30
N LEU A 153 -12.17 15.54 -5.92
CA LEU A 153 -13.56 15.17 -6.20
C LEU A 153 -14.53 15.89 -5.27
N GLU A 154 -15.67 16.34 -5.83
CA GLU A 154 -16.76 17.02 -5.10
C GLU A 154 -17.66 16.04 -4.37
N ILE A 155 -17.10 15.38 -3.36
CA ILE A 155 -17.82 14.47 -2.44
C ILE A 155 -17.46 14.82 -1.00
N PRO A 156 -18.37 14.51 -0.03
CA PRO A 156 -18.11 14.75 1.38
C PRO A 156 -16.83 14.10 1.87
N THR A 157 -16.15 14.76 2.82
CA THR A 157 -14.87 14.29 3.40
C THR A 157 -14.97 12.86 3.92
N ARG A 158 -16.08 12.46 4.55
CA ARG A 158 -16.28 11.09 5.02
C ARG A 158 -16.15 10.03 3.90
N TRP A 159 -16.63 10.36 2.68
CA TRP A 159 -16.50 9.49 1.52
C TRP A 159 -15.06 9.46 0.98
N LYS A 160 -14.40 10.61 0.95
CA LYS A 160 -12.97 10.68 0.59
C LYS A 160 -12.15 9.76 1.49
N LEU A 161 -12.31 9.88 2.81
CA LEU A 161 -11.61 9.06 3.81
C LEU A 161 -11.93 7.57 3.67
N ARG A 162 -13.19 7.19 3.44
CA ARG A 162 -13.59 5.79 3.23
C ARG A 162 -12.97 5.20 1.97
N LEU A 163 -13.00 5.94 0.85
CA LEU A 163 -12.40 5.49 -0.41
C LEU A 163 -10.89 5.31 -0.28
N LEU A 164 -10.20 6.25 0.39
CA LEU A 164 -8.76 6.13 0.63
C LEU A 164 -8.43 4.96 1.56
N ARG A 165 -9.15 4.82 2.66
CA ARG A 165 -8.91 3.75 3.65
C ARG A 165 -9.10 2.35 3.08
N HIS A 166 -10.02 2.17 2.14
CA HIS A 166 -10.37 0.86 1.60
C HIS A 166 -9.89 0.65 0.15
N PHE A 167 -9.02 1.52 -0.34
CA PHE A 167 -8.50 1.45 -1.70
C PHE A 167 -7.82 0.11 -2.02
N TRP A 168 -7.16 -0.48 -1.05
CA TRP A 168 -6.45 -1.74 -1.16
C TRP A 168 -7.35 -3.01 -1.10
N ARG A 169 -8.63 -2.88 -0.71
CA ARG A 169 -9.60 -3.98 -0.63
C ARG A 169 -10.49 -3.98 -1.86
N ASP A 170 -10.09 -4.67 -2.91
CA ASP A 170 -10.75 -4.60 -4.22
C ASP A 170 -12.27 -4.83 -4.18
N GLU A 171 -12.73 -5.91 -3.54
CA GLU A 171 -14.17 -6.23 -3.42
C GLU A 171 -14.91 -5.17 -2.63
N TYR A 172 -14.43 -4.86 -1.42
CA TYR A 172 -15.06 -3.86 -0.56
C TYR A 172 -15.04 -2.46 -1.19
N PHE A 173 -13.96 -2.10 -1.90
CA PHE A 173 -13.86 -0.84 -2.61
C PHE A 173 -14.89 -0.74 -3.75
N ASN A 174 -15.11 -1.84 -4.48
CA ASN A 174 -16.14 -1.90 -5.50
C ASN A 174 -17.55 -1.75 -4.90
N ASP A 175 -17.81 -2.34 -3.74
CA ASP A 175 -19.06 -2.17 -3.02
C ASP A 175 -19.25 -0.74 -2.48
N LEU A 176 -18.17 -0.10 -2.02
CA LEU A 176 -18.21 1.33 -1.69
C LEU A 176 -18.57 2.20 -2.90
N LEU A 177 -18.05 1.88 -4.10
CA LEU A 177 -18.42 2.60 -5.32
C LEU A 177 -19.90 2.37 -5.69
N LYS A 178 -20.42 1.15 -5.55
CA LYS A 178 -21.87 0.88 -5.73
C LYS A 178 -22.71 1.68 -4.73
N ARG A 179 -22.35 1.70 -3.44
CA ARG A 179 -23.02 2.50 -2.41
C ARG A 179 -22.94 4.00 -2.68
N LEU A 180 -21.84 4.48 -3.27
CA LEU A 180 -21.70 5.86 -3.69
C LEU A 180 -22.68 6.22 -4.82
N GLU A 181 -23.03 5.25 -5.67
CA GLU A 181 -24.00 5.39 -6.78
C GLU A 181 -25.46 5.44 -6.33
N THR A 182 -25.75 4.98 -5.12
CA THR A 182 -27.10 4.89 -4.57
C THR A 182 -27.34 5.98 -3.52
N ASN A 183 -28.60 6.18 -3.14
CA ASN A 183 -28.98 7.04 -2.03
C ASN A 183 -29.03 6.30 -0.68
N ALA A 184 -28.50 5.08 -0.57
CA ALA A 184 -28.62 4.25 0.61
C ALA A 184 -28.15 4.95 1.92
N ASP A 185 -27.13 5.82 1.83
CA ASP A 185 -26.60 6.57 2.97
C ASP A 185 -27.33 7.92 3.23
N ILE A 186 -28.30 8.27 2.40
CA ILE A 186 -29.10 9.49 2.49
C ILE A 186 -30.61 9.17 2.43
N ASP A 187 -30.96 7.92 2.67
CA ASP A 187 -32.36 7.50 2.82
C ASP A 187 -33.00 8.32 3.95
N PRO A 188 -34.14 9.00 3.70
CA PRO A 188 -34.81 9.82 4.70
C PRO A 188 -35.15 9.07 5.99
N THR A 189 -35.54 7.81 5.90
CA THR A 189 -35.86 6.98 7.06
C THR A 189 -34.63 6.71 7.92
N VAL A 190 -33.48 6.42 7.31
CA VAL A 190 -32.21 6.22 8.02
C VAL A 190 -31.70 7.53 8.63
N VAL A 191 -31.86 8.65 7.92
CA VAL A 191 -31.49 9.98 8.41
C VAL A 191 -32.33 10.37 9.60
N GLU A 192 -33.63 10.05 9.60
CA GLU A 192 -34.56 10.37 10.70
C GLU A 192 -34.26 9.53 11.95
N VAL A 193 -34.03 8.23 11.78
CA VAL A 193 -33.58 7.35 12.89
C VAL A 193 -32.24 7.80 13.47
N ASP A 194 -31.28 8.16 12.60
CA ASP A 194 -29.97 8.66 13.05
C ASP A 194 -30.12 10.02 13.76
N LYS A 195 -31.03 10.89 13.32
CA LYS A 195 -31.32 12.18 13.96
C LYS A 195 -31.90 11.99 15.38
N LYS A 196 -32.83 11.04 15.54
CA LYS A 196 -33.38 10.69 16.85
C LYS A 196 -32.30 10.19 17.80
N LYS A 197 -31.49 9.22 17.35
CA LYS A 197 -30.34 8.72 18.15
C LYS A 197 -29.33 9.83 18.48
N TYR A 198 -29.07 10.74 17.56
CA TYR A 198 -28.22 11.90 17.79
C TYR A 198 -28.74 12.78 18.91
N LEU A 199 -30.05 13.12 18.89
CA LEU A 199 -30.70 13.93 19.92
C LEU A 199 -30.68 13.25 21.30
N ASP A 200 -30.88 11.93 21.34
CA ASP A 200 -30.82 11.14 22.57
C ASP A 200 -29.39 11.09 23.17
N LEU A 201 -28.39 11.00 22.31
CA LEU A 201 -26.98 11.01 22.73
C LEU A 201 -26.50 12.40 23.18
N LEU A 202 -27.08 13.49 22.66
CA LEU A 202 -26.78 14.85 23.10
C LEU A 202 -27.16 15.12 24.56
N LYS A 203 -28.09 14.33 25.11
CA LYS A 203 -28.52 14.44 26.53
C LYS A 203 -27.55 13.77 27.50
N GLN A 204 -26.55 13.05 27.00
CA GLN A 204 -25.63 12.27 27.81
C GLN A 204 -24.26 12.97 27.87
N ASP A 205 -23.49 12.66 28.93
CA ASP A 205 -22.12 13.19 29.04
C ASP A 205 -21.26 12.71 27.83
N SER A 206 -20.62 13.68 27.18
CA SER A 206 -19.77 13.47 26.00
C SER A 206 -18.58 12.56 26.27
N LYS A 207 -18.16 12.40 27.50
CA LYS A 207 -17.06 11.52 27.93
C LYS A 207 -17.49 10.08 28.19
N THR A 208 -18.80 9.82 28.29
CA THR A 208 -19.30 8.45 28.48
C THR A 208 -18.88 7.56 27.32
N MET A 209 -18.42 6.34 27.63
CA MET A 209 -17.93 5.36 26.66
C MET A 209 -19.04 4.38 26.26
N ILE A 210 -19.24 4.21 24.97
CA ILE A 210 -20.13 3.19 24.39
C ILE A 210 -19.32 2.38 23.37
N ALA A 211 -19.18 1.09 23.63
CA ALA A 211 -18.43 0.16 22.74
C ALA A 211 -17.04 0.70 22.35
N GLY A 212 -16.28 1.18 23.34
CA GLY A 212 -14.91 1.67 23.12
C GLY A 212 -14.78 3.06 22.48
N ARG A 213 -15.89 3.83 22.39
CA ARG A 213 -15.89 5.19 21.85
C ARG A 213 -16.61 6.14 22.78
N THR A 214 -16.11 7.37 22.88
CA THR A 214 -16.82 8.42 23.61
C THR A 214 -18.09 8.84 22.86
N ILE A 215 -19.09 9.29 23.59
CA ILE A 215 -20.31 9.87 23.00
C ILE A 215 -19.95 11.07 22.11
N GLY A 216 -18.97 11.89 22.49
CA GLY A 216 -18.47 12.99 21.67
C GLY A 216 -17.97 12.54 20.28
N GLU A 217 -17.22 11.44 20.20
CA GLU A 217 -16.78 10.86 18.93
C GLU A 217 -17.95 10.32 18.09
N ILE A 218 -18.93 9.69 18.76
CA ILE A 218 -20.14 9.18 18.10
C ILE A 218 -20.97 10.34 17.54
N LEU A 219 -21.21 11.39 18.32
CA LEU A 219 -21.93 12.60 17.91
C LEU A 219 -21.25 13.28 16.70
N LYS A 220 -19.94 13.46 16.76
CA LYS A 220 -19.17 14.02 15.64
C LYS A 220 -19.33 13.20 14.36
N ARG A 221 -19.42 11.88 14.48
CA ARG A 221 -19.65 10.98 13.32
C ARG A 221 -21.06 11.13 12.77
N PHE A 222 -22.10 11.23 13.60
CA PHE A 222 -23.46 11.50 13.17
C PHE A 222 -23.59 12.86 12.49
N ASP A 223 -23.02 13.92 13.07
CA ASP A 223 -23.01 15.25 12.49
C ASP A 223 -22.36 15.25 11.08
N THR A 224 -21.22 14.58 10.94
CA THR A 224 -20.55 14.42 9.65
C THR A 224 -21.41 13.64 8.64
N LYS A 225 -22.22 12.68 9.09
CA LYS A 225 -23.11 11.88 8.23
C LYS A 225 -24.33 12.68 7.78
N MET A 226 -24.94 13.43 8.69
CA MET A 226 -26.10 14.30 8.39
C MET A 226 -25.77 15.45 7.43
N LYS A 227 -24.53 15.91 7.41
CA LYS A 227 -24.03 16.96 6.50
C LYS A 227 -23.63 16.43 5.11
N ASP A 228 -24.15 15.28 4.66
CA ASP A 228 -23.86 14.74 3.32
C ASP A 228 -24.88 15.21 2.29
N PRO A 229 -24.65 16.33 1.57
CA PRO A 229 -25.60 16.90 0.63
C PRO A 229 -25.54 16.24 -0.76
N ARG A 230 -24.82 15.13 -0.93
CA ARG A 230 -24.67 14.51 -2.25
C ARG A 230 -25.99 13.89 -2.73
N THR A 231 -26.19 13.95 -4.05
CA THR A 231 -27.27 13.22 -4.74
C THR A 231 -26.74 11.92 -5.34
N ALA A 232 -27.64 10.97 -5.65
CA ALA A 232 -27.26 9.74 -6.38
C ALA A 232 -26.62 10.07 -7.74
N SER A 233 -27.07 11.10 -8.41
CA SER A 233 -26.51 11.57 -9.69
C SER A 233 -25.05 12.00 -9.53
N LYS A 234 -24.71 12.78 -8.49
CA LYS A 234 -23.32 13.14 -8.17
C LYS A 234 -22.49 11.89 -7.83
N GLY A 235 -23.04 10.97 -7.04
CA GLY A 235 -22.39 9.72 -6.69
C GLY A 235 -22.07 8.86 -7.90
N LYS A 236 -23.02 8.69 -8.83
CA LYS A 236 -22.81 7.97 -10.10
C LYS A 236 -21.71 8.60 -10.94
N LYS A 237 -21.71 9.94 -11.07
CA LYS A 237 -20.65 10.65 -11.80
C LYS A 237 -19.27 10.40 -11.21
N VAL A 238 -19.13 10.52 -9.89
CA VAL A 238 -17.85 10.32 -9.19
C VAL A 238 -17.39 8.86 -9.28
N SER A 239 -18.29 7.90 -9.09
CA SER A 239 -17.97 6.48 -9.26
C SER A 239 -17.46 6.17 -10.67
N LYS A 240 -18.13 6.71 -11.71
CA LYS A 240 -17.69 6.58 -13.11
C LYS A 240 -16.29 7.16 -13.33
N ILE A 241 -15.99 8.32 -12.74
CA ILE A 241 -14.64 8.93 -12.80
C ILE A 241 -13.61 7.99 -12.17
N ILE A 242 -13.86 7.50 -10.96
CA ILE A 242 -12.93 6.61 -10.25
C ILE A 242 -12.71 5.31 -11.04
N ARG A 243 -13.79 4.66 -11.51
CA ARG A 243 -13.68 3.44 -12.33
C ARG A 243 -12.90 3.67 -13.63
N SER A 244 -13.08 4.82 -14.26
CA SER A 244 -12.36 5.18 -15.49
C SER A 244 -10.89 5.46 -15.20
N PHE A 245 -10.58 6.12 -14.07
CA PHE A 245 -9.21 6.31 -13.61
C PHE A 245 -8.48 4.98 -13.42
N LEU A 246 -9.10 4.02 -12.73
CA LEU A 246 -8.50 2.71 -12.45
C LEU A 246 -8.23 1.85 -13.70
N LYS A 247 -8.77 2.23 -14.85
CA LYS A 247 -8.52 1.56 -16.13
C LYS A 247 -7.31 2.10 -16.90
N ILE A 248 -6.70 3.21 -16.45
CA ILE A 248 -5.55 3.80 -17.15
C ILE A 248 -4.35 2.87 -16.99
N LYS A 249 -3.91 2.35 -18.14
CA LYS A 249 -2.69 1.55 -18.28
C LYS A 249 -2.02 1.93 -19.58
N CYS A 250 -0.73 2.31 -19.54
CA CYS A 250 -0.01 2.81 -20.70
C CYS A 250 1.52 2.63 -20.51
N PRO A 251 2.32 2.75 -21.58
CA PRO A 251 3.76 2.88 -21.46
C PRO A 251 4.12 4.06 -20.53
N ILE A 252 5.16 3.91 -19.72
CA ILE A 252 5.53 4.88 -18.68
C ILE A 252 5.76 6.30 -19.24
N ASN A 253 6.31 6.42 -20.44
CA ASN A 253 6.57 7.71 -21.09
C ASN A 253 5.28 8.49 -21.42
N ASN A 254 4.16 7.80 -21.53
CA ASN A 254 2.85 8.40 -21.79
C ASN A 254 2.05 8.65 -20.52
N ALA A 255 2.52 8.22 -19.34
CA ALA A 255 1.75 8.23 -18.11
C ALA A 255 1.26 9.63 -17.73
N ALA A 256 2.15 10.64 -17.69
CA ALA A 256 1.76 12.01 -17.41
C ALA A 256 0.75 12.56 -18.43
N LYS A 257 0.97 12.31 -19.72
CA LYS A 257 0.08 12.75 -20.81
C LYS A 257 -1.32 12.15 -20.67
N GLU A 258 -1.42 10.83 -20.47
CA GLU A 258 -2.71 10.13 -20.33
C GLU A 258 -3.45 10.55 -19.06
N LEU A 259 -2.76 10.73 -17.94
CA LEU A 259 -3.35 11.24 -16.70
C LEU A 259 -3.86 12.67 -16.87
N ASN A 260 -3.07 13.58 -17.44
CA ASN A 260 -3.49 14.96 -17.64
C ASN A 260 -4.64 15.07 -18.64
N LYS A 261 -4.67 14.25 -19.70
CA LYS A 261 -5.80 14.13 -20.62
C LYS A 261 -7.06 13.65 -19.87
N PHE A 262 -6.95 12.67 -18.99
CA PHE A 262 -8.05 12.19 -18.16
C PHE A 262 -8.58 13.27 -17.21
N PHE A 263 -7.70 14.02 -16.52
CA PHE A 263 -8.09 15.09 -15.61
C PHE A 263 -8.79 16.23 -16.34
N LYS A 264 -8.24 16.68 -17.48
CA LYS A 264 -8.86 17.71 -18.33
C LYS A 264 -10.26 17.27 -18.81
N LYS A 265 -10.41 16.03 -19.31
CA LYS A 265 -11.71 15.49 -19.77
C LYS A 265 -12.76 15.51 -18.67
N ASN A 266 -12.37 15.24 -17.43
CA ASN A 266 -13.28 15.17 -16.28
C ASN A 266 -13.40 16.51 -15.51
N LYS A 267 -12.83 17.60 -16.04
CA LYS A 267 -12.82 18.94 -15.41
C LYS A 267 -12.21 18.92 -14.00
N ILE A 268 -11.16 18.12 -13.79
CA ILE A 268 -10.44 18.02 -12.53
C ILE A 268 -9.20 18.90 -12.62
N ASN A 269 -9.11 19.91 -11.74
CA ASN A 269 -7.93 20.78 -11.66
C ASN A 269 -6.78 20.06 -10.94
N LEU A 270 -6.09 19.19 -11.69
CA LEU A 270 -4.93 18.42 -11.27
C LEU A 270 -3.99 18.25 -12.45
N VAL A 271 -2.70 18.50 -12.22
CA VAL A 271 -1.63 18.26 -13.19
C VAL A 271 -0.60 17.33 -12.55
N VAL A 272 -0.26 16.28 -13.28
CA VAL A 272 0.78 15.32 -12.91
C VAL A 272 1.96 15.50 -13.85
N ASP A 273 3.14 15.66 -13.28
CA ASP A 273 4.40 15.82 -14.00
C ASP A 273 5.31 14.58 -13.84
N GLN A 274 6.49 14.61 -14.45
CA GLN A 274 7.44 13.50 -14.45
C GLN A 274 7.97 13.14 -13.04
N LYS A 275 7.84 14.03 -12.04
CA LYS A 275 8.33 13.74 -10.68
C LYS A 275 7.62 12.56 -10.00
N TYR A 276 6.39 12.23 -10.45
CA TYR A 276 5.63 11.08 -9.97
C TYR A 276 6.09 9.73 -10.55
N PHE A 277 7.05 9.76 -11.50
CA PHE A 277 7.55 8.58 -12.18
C PHE A 277 9.07 8.50 -12.04
N PRO A 278 9.60 7.65 -11.17
CA PRO A 278 11.04 7.61 -10.85
C PRO A 278 11.91 7.04 -11.97
N ILE A 279 11.30 6.49 -13.04
CA ILE A 279 12.01 5.91 -14.17
C ILE A 279 11.45 6.42 -15.50
N SER A 280 12.33 6.61 -16.47
CA SER A 280 12.00 6.81 -17.89
C SER A 280 12.37 5.57 -18.69
N ASN A 281 11.71 5.33 -19.82
CA ASN A 281 11.85 4.11 -20.62
C ASN A 281 13.23 3.90 -21.28
N ASN A 282 14.20 4.74 -20.98
CA ASN A 282 15.43 4.80 -21.73
C ASN A 282 16.46 3.76 -21.33
N LYS A 283 16.24 2.50 -21.18
CA LYS A 283 17.33 1.50 -21.08
C LYS A 283 17.08 0.30 -20.14
N VAL A 284 15.87 -0.18 -20.05
CA VAL A 284 15.74 -1.51 -19.45
C VAL A 284 15.62 -2.52 -20.60
N SER A 285 16.74 -3.03 -21.08
CA SER A 285 16.75 -4.05 -22.13
C SER A 285 15.93 -5.26 -21.69
N LYS A 286 14.99 -5.72 -22.51
CA LYS A 286 14.09 -6.85 -22.31
C LYS A 286 12.91 -6.63 -21.36
N LEU A 287 12.70 -5.44 -20.77
CA LEU A 287 11.53 -5.15 -19.98
C LEU A 287 10.68 -4.05 -20.61
N ASN A 288 9.37 -4.31 -20.72
CA ASN A 288 8.40 -3.27 -21.04
C ASN A 288 8.07 -2.50 -19.77
N VAL A 289 8.27 -1.19 -19.77
CA VAL A 289 7.96 -0.35 -18.61
C VAL A 289 6.56 0.24 -18.76
N MET A 290 5.64 -0.21 -17.93
CA MET A 290 4.22 0.14 -17.96
C MET A 290 3.81 0.89 -16.71
N PHE A 291 2.94 1.87 -16.89
CA PHE A 291 2.23 2.53 -15.79
C PHE A 291 0.81 1.98 -15.66
N SER A 292 0.33 1.83 -14.42
CA SER A 292 -1.06 1.44 -14.15
C SER A 292 -1.58 2.12 -12.89
N THR A 293 -2.72 2.80 -13.00
CA THR A 293 -3.37 3.45 -11.86
C THR A 293 -4.04 2.48 -10.88
N SER A 294 -4.35 1.26 -11.32
CA SER A 294 -4.90 0.21 -10.47
C SER A 294 -3.82 -0.57 -9.73
N PHE A 295 -2.56 -0.41 -10.09
CA PHE A 295 -1.46 -1.11 -9.42
C PHE A 295 -1.05 -0.41 -8.13
N GLY A 296 -0.70 -1.20 -7.09
CA GLY A 296 -0.34 -0.71 -5.75
C GLY A 296 -1.47 -0.82 -4.71
N ARG A 297 -2.61 -1.40 -5.10
CA ARG A 297 -3.75 -1.62 -4.20
C ARG A 297 -3.61 -2.85 -3.30
N GLN A 298 -2.59 -3.68 -3.49
CA GLN A 298 -2.47 -4.99 -2.84
C GLN A 298 -2.01 -4.92 -1.37
N LEU A 299 -1.35 -3.84 -0.97
CA LEU A 299 -0.86 -3.65 0.39
C LEU A 299 -1.28 -2.27 0.92
N GLU A 300 -1.80 -2.26 2.15
CA GLU A 300 -2.34 -1.06 2.79
C GLU A 300 -1.28 0.00 3.09
N TYR A 301 -0.06 -0.42 3.38
CA TYR A 301 0.98 0.48 3.86
C TYR A 301 1.64 1.35 2.79
N TYR A 302 1.43 1.10 1.49
CA TYR A 302 2.04 1.93 0.46
C TYR A 302 1.46 3.35 0.43
N THR A 303 2.35 4.34 0.33
CA THR A 303 1.99 5.76 0.39
C THR A 303 2.27 6.53 -0.89
N GLY A 304 3.19 6.04 -1.72
CA GLY A 304 3.67 6.70 -2.93
C GLY A 304 3.84 5.76 -4.12
N MET A 305 5.02 5.79 -4.72
CA MET A 305 5.42 4.91 -5.81
C MET A 305 5.37 3.44 -5.39
N VAL A 306 4.89 2.60 -6.28
CA VAL A 306 4.91 1.13 -6.16
C VAL A 306 5.35 0.50 -7.48
N PHE A 307 6.01 -0.64 -7.43
CA PHE A 307 6.42 -1.35 -8.63
C PHE A 307 6.43 -2.87 -8.44
N LYS A 308 6.32 -3.57 -9.56
CA LYS A 308 6.62 -5.00 -9.63
C LYS A 308 7.34 -5.33 -10.93
N ILE A 309 8.15 -6.37 -10.89
CA ILE A 309 8.86 -6.90 -12.02
C ILE A 309 8.39 -8.34 -12.26
N ASP A 310 7.70 -8.53 -13.37
CA ASP A 310 7.26 -9.81 -13.87
C ASP A 310 8.18 -10.22 -15.01
N ILE A 311 8.77 -11.43 -14.95
CA ILE A 311 9.63 -11.97 -16.02
C ILE A 311 9.02 -13.23 -16.62
N LYS A 312 9.24 -13.46 -17.90
CA LYS A 312 8.82 -14.67 -18.59
C LYS A 312 10.02 -15.62 -18.74
N SER A 313 9.91 -16.79 -18.13
CA SER A 313 10.88 -17.86 -18.21
C SER A 313 10.16 -19.18 -18.46
N ASN A 314 10.59 -19.94 -19.48
CA ASN A 314 9.97 -21.22 -19.86
C ASN A 314 8.44 -21.14 -19.96
N SER A 315 7.92 -20.15 -20.70
CA SER A 315 6.49 -19.87 -20.92
C SER A 315 5.69 -19.50 -19.66
N LYS A 316 6.30 -19.43 -18.49
CA LYS A 316 5.66 -19.00 -17.22
C LYS A 316 6.01 -17.56 -16.93
N ILE A 317 5.03 -16.80 -16.45
CA ILE A 317 5.23 -15.45 -15.88
C ILE A 317 5.49 -15.61 -14.40
N ILE A 318 6.60 -15.06 -13.94
CA ILE A 318 7.04 -15.12 -12.54
C ILE A 318 7.13 -13.69 -12.02
N ASN A 319 6.41 -13.36 -10.96
CA ASN A 319 6.64 -12.14 -10.21
C ASN A 319 7.91 -12.33 -9.38
N CYS A 320 9.00 -11.74 -9.83
CA CYS A 320 10.30 -11.95 -9.18
C CYS A 320 10.65 -10.87 -8.16
N CYS A 321 10.13 -9.64 -8.32
CA CYS A 321 10.41 -8.53 -7.41
C CYS A 321 9.19 -7.63 -7.28
N SER A 322 8.94 -7.14 -6.08
CA SER A 322 7.93 -6.11 -5.82
C SER A 322 8.43 -5.15 -4.74
N GLY A 323 8.03 -3.89 -4.83
CA GLY A 323 8.43 -2.87 -3.87
C GLY A 323 7.63 -1.60 -3.99
N GLY A 324 7.98 -0.61 -3.15
CA GLY A 324 7.36 0.71 -3.17
C GLY A 324 7.68 1.53 -1.93
N ARG A 325 7.12 2.74 -1.88
CA ARG A 325 7.25 3.71 -0.79
C ARG A 325 6.16 3.55 0.25
N TYR A 326 6.55 3.54 1.52
CA TYR A 326 5.66 3.27 2.66
C TYR A 326 5.96 4.15 3.89
N ASP A 327 6.09 5.45 3.70
CA ASP A 327 6.48 6.44 4.73
C ASP A 327 5.59 6.47 5.98
N GLY A 328 4.37 5.93 5.92
CA GLY A 328 3.46 5.82 7.06
C GLY A 328 3.75 4.65 7.98
N LEU A 329 4.40 3.59 7.49
CA LEU A 329 4.51 2.32 8.19
C LEU A 329 5.21 2.44 9.54
N ILE A 330 6.36 3.13 9.60
CA ILE A 330 7.13 3.29 10.83
C ILE A 330 6.37 4.11 11.87
N SER A 331 5.59 5.12 11.44
CA SER A 331 4.71 5.88 12.34
C SER A 331 3.57 5.02 12.88
N ASP A 332 2.99 4.19 12.03
CA ASP A 332 1.92 3.27 12.42
C ASP A 332 2.41 2.16 13.37
N LEU A 333 3.71 1.88 13.39
CA LEU A 333 4.37 0.97 14.32
C LEU A 333 4.83 1.63 15.64
N GLY A 334 4.51 2.91 15.85
CA GLY A 334 4.75 3.59 17.13
C GLY A 334 5.71 4.78 17.08
N SER A 335 6.29 5.14 15.93
CA SER A 335 7.10 6.36 15.82
C SER A 335 6.23 7.61 15.94
N GLN A 336 6.65 8.56 16.78
CA GLN A 336 6.01 9.88 16.88
C GLN A 336 6.30 10.76 15.65
N LYS A 337 7.30 10.42 14.84
CA LYS A 337 7.70 11.17 13.65
C LYS A 337 7.47 10.35 12.39
N LYS A 338 7.03 11.04 11.34
CA LYS A 338 6.98 10.44 10.00
C LYS A 338 8.40 10.12 9.53
N VAL A 339 8.64 8.89 9.12
CA VAL A 339 9.93 8.40 8.63
C VAL A 339 9.76 7.98 7.17
N SER A 340 10.54 8.56 6.28
CA SER A 340 10.56 8.15 4.88
C SER A 340 11.09 6.73 4.75
N ALA A 341 10.39 5.91 3.98
CA ALA A 341 10.73 4.51 3.81
C ALA A 341 10.34 3.99 2.42
N VAL A 342 11.28 3.33 1.75
CA VAL A 342 11.08 2.69 0.45
C VAL A 342 11.92 1.44 0.35
N GLY A 343 11.38 0.38 -0.24
CA GLY A 343 12.11 -0.87 -0.37
C GLY A 343 11.54 -1.81 -1.41
N ALA A 344 12.22 -2.94 -1.55
CA ALA A 344 11.80 -4.01 -2.45
C ALA A 344 12.20 -5.39 -1.94
N ALA A 345 11.45 -6.40 -2.34
CA ALA A 345 11.74 -7.79 -2.04
C ALA A 345 11.68 -8.66 -3.29
N PHE A 346 12.66 -9.53 -3.43
CA PHE A 346 12.68 -10.63 -4.39
C PHE A 346 12.12 -11.89 -3.75
N ASN A 347 11.23 -12.59 -4.48
CA ASN A 347 10.80 -13.94 -4.15
C ASN A 347 11.72 -14.96 -4.85
N LEU A 348 12.25 -15.94 -4.10
CA LEU A 348 13.25 -16.91 -4.55
C LEU A 348 12.66 -18.27 -4.90
#